data_0f9a81b7b8bad500e55bbffc525ca27c
#
_entry.id   0f9a81b7b8bad500e55bbffc525ca27c
#
_cell.length_a   1.000
_cell.length_b   1.000
_cell.length_c   1.000
_cell.angle_alpha   90.00
_cell.angle_beta   90.00
_cell.angle_gamma   90.00
#
_symmetry.space_group_name_H-M   'P 1'
#
loop_
_entity.id
_entity.type
_entity.pdbx_description
1 polymer ?
#
loop_
_entity_poly.entity_id
_entity_poly.type
_entity_poly.pdbx_seq_one_letter_code
_entity_poly.pdbx_strand_id
1 'polypeptide(L)'
;MEYLTQLVSKFISKPQNPEKYILNRNNKNDYFRTEPIICSNYKYEIDIPGAAGLAPYLMGICKVLQEEFKPELEQSIIVGTSVGSFCSLVLASNIQFDDAYYNGTTKFLQAIGKSFMDKSLNLTNNYQTSIRNYILERKDEISLDALENKLFINTSCYQTGDNYIINKFNSHSDIIDAITSSSILPLLHTSITYELDGKMLRDGCFSEEPHICPNLHKVCISLTMFRQFPITSFLPNDNIEDNNKLYKLGIQDARDNLEKLKEMFLVNENN
;
A
#
# COMPACT_ATOMS: atom_id res chain seq x y z
N MET A 1 -1.15 -21.86 -11.96
CA MET A 1 0.16 -21.28 -12.36
C MET A 1 -0.04 -20.04 -13.24
N GLU A 2 -0.77 -20.13 -14.34
CA GLU A 2 -0.98 -19.02 -15.28
C GLU A 2 -1.64 -17.79 -14.66
N TYR A 3 -2.65 -17.96 -13.79
CA TYR A 3 -3.30 -16.88 -13.06
C TYR A 3 -2.35 -16.19 -12.05
N LEU A 4 -1.53 -16.98 -11.34
CA LEU A 4 -0.50 -16.44 -10.43
C LEU A 4 0.55 -15.64 -11.22
N THR A 5 0.94 -16.13 -12.40
CA THR A 5 1.87 -15.43 -13.30
C THR A 5 1.27 -14.12 -13.80
N GLN A 6 -0.01 -14.09 -14.16
CA GLN A 6 -0.72 -12.87 -14.55
C GLN A 6 -0.87 -11.88 -13.40
N LEU A 7 -1.16 -12.37 -12.18
CA LEU A 7 -1.25 -11.55 -10.99
C LEU A 7 0.11 -10.89 -10.68
N VAL A 8 1.16 -11.70 -10.66
CA VAL A 8 2.53 -11.23 -10.38
C VAL A 8 3.04 -10.32 -11.49
N SER A 9 2.69 -10.59 -12.76
CA SER A 9 3.07 -9.69 -13.87
C SER A 9 2.45 -8.30 -13.72
N LYS A 10 1.25 -8.17 -13.13
CA LYS A 10 0.65 -6.87 -12.80
C LYS A 10 1.38 -6.14 -11.67
N PHE A 11 1.94 -6.85 -10.67
CA PHE A 11 2.79 -6.23 -9.65
C PHE A 11 4.14 -5.75 -10.19
N ILE A 12 4.60 -6.31 -11.32
CA ILE A 12 5.94 -6.03 -11.87
C ILE A 12 5.88 -5.08 -13.08
N SER A 13 4.75 -5.01 -13.81
CA SER A 13 4.63 -4.21 -15.02
C SER A 13 4.54 -2.72 -14.69
N LYS A 14 5.39 -1.91 -15.37
CA LYS A 14 5.30 -0.45 -15.36
C LYS A 14 3.94 0.02 -15.87
N PRO A 15 3.35 1.07 -15.28
CA PRO A 15 2.08 1.63 -15.72
C PRO A 15 2.17 2.15 -17.16
N GLN A 16 1.15 1.85 -17.94
CA GLN A 16 0.97 2.43 -19.27
C GLN A 16 -0.07 3.55 -19.17
N ASN A 17 0.38 4.78 -19.36
CA ASN A 17 -0.41 5.97 -19.66
C ASN A 17 -1.19 6.65 -18.52
N PRO A 18 -0.69 7.77 -17.94
CA PRO A 18 -1.29 8.47 -16.79
C PRO A 18 -2.50 9.38 -17.13
N GLU A 19 -2.83 9.60 -18.40
CA GLU A 19 -3.78 10.65 -18.80
C GLU A 19 -5.28 10.31 -18.65
N LYS A 20 -5.66 9.14 -18.14
CA LYS A 20 -7.06 8.65 -18.20
C LYS A 20 -7.88 8.80 -16.90
N TYR A 21 -7.36 9.34 -15.83
CA TYR A 21 -8.02 9.25 -14.51
C TYR A 21 -8.54 10.59 -13.97
N ILE A 22 -9.60 11.09 -14.59
CA ILE A 22 -10.48 12.04 -13.92
C ILE A 22 -11.55 11.20 -13.20
N LEU A 23 -11.44 11.12 -11.87
CA LEU A 23 -12.41 10.48 -11.01
C LEU A 23 -13.75 11.23 -11.08
N ASN A 24 -14.66 10.75 -11.92
CA ASN A 24 -16.01 11.27 -12.01
C ASN A 24 -16.85 10.68 -10.85
N ARG A 25 -17.06 11.44 -9.78
CA ARG A 25 -17.67 10.98 -8.54
C ARG A 25 -19.02 11.63 -8.34
N ASN A 26 -20.08 10.86 -8.58
CA ASN A 26 -21.46 11.25 -8.30
C ASN A 26 -22.14 10.39 -7.20
N ASN A 27 -21.45 9.95 -6.15
CA ASN A 27 -22.08 9.21 -5.07
C ASN A 27 -21.67 9.70 -3.68
N LYS A 28 -22.68 9.97 -2.86
CA LYS A 28 -22.64 10.54 -1.50
C LYS A 28 -22.38 9.46 -0.45
N ASN A 29 -21.18 8.91 -0.37
CA ASN A 29 -20.80 8.05 0.75
C ASN A 29 -19.68 8.68 1.55
N ASP A 30 -19.75 8.64 2.86
CA ASP A 30 -18.86 9.36 3.79
C ASP A 30 -17.39 8.92 3.74
N TYR A 31 -17.09 7.75 3.16
CA TYR A 31 -15.71 7.25 2.98
C TYR A 31 -14.99 7.84 1.77
N PHE A 32 -15.71 8.49 0.85
CA PHE A 32 -15.15 8.95 -0.40
C PHE A 32 -15.38 10.43 -0.55
N ARG A 33 -14.32 11.20 -0.80
CA ARG A 33 -14.47 12.60 -1.12
C ARG A 33 -15.18 12.77 -2.45
N THR A 34 -16.28 13.53 -2.41
CA THR A 34 -16.99 14.01 -3.58
C THR A 34 -16.44 15.35 -4.08
N GLU A 35 -15.54 15.97 -3.34
CA GLU A 35 -14.93 17.26 -3.65
C GLU A 35 -13.58 17.10 -4.35
N PRO A 36 -13.15 18.07 -5.15
CA PRO A 36 -11.81 18.07 -5.74
C PRO A 36 -10.76 17.96 -4.64
N ILE A 37 -9.81 17.04 -4.81
CA ILE A 37 -8.69 16.89 -3.88
C ILE A 37 -7.83 18.14 -3.99
N ILE A 38 -7.65 18.85 -2.86
CA ILE A 38 -6.82 20.04 -2.83
C ILE A 38 -5.38 19.60 -2.57
N CYS A 39 -4.58 19.56 -3.64
CA CYS A 39 -3.16 19.18 -3.59
C CYS A 39 -2.21 20.39 -3.54
N SER A 40 -2.73 21.62 -3.47
CA SER A 40 -1.92 22.84 -3.60
C SER A 40 -0.82 23.01 -2.54
N ASN A 41 -0.93 22.28 -1.43
CA ASN A 41 0.04 22.34 -0.33
C ASN A 41 1.15 21.29 -0.43
N TYR A 42 1.09 20.42 -1.45
CA TYR A 42 2.03 19.32 -1.63
C TYR A 42 2.84 19.52 -2.90
N LYS A 43 4.01 18.89 -2.94
CA LYS A 43 4.89 18.86 -4.13
C LYS A 43 4.92 17.50 -4.79
N TYR A 44 4.75 16.45 -4.00
CA TYR A 44 4.96 15.08 -4.44
C TYR A 44 3.71 14.22 -4.22
N GLU A 45 3.53 13.26 -5.12
CA GLU A 45 2.65 12.10 -4.95
C GLU A 45 3.54 10.87 -4.87
N ILE A 46 3.63 10.25 -3.67
CA ILE A 46 4.42 9.03 -3.47
C ILE A 46 3.49 7.83 -3.58
N ASP A 47 3.77 6.96 -4.53
CA ASP A 47 3.00 5.75 -4.79
C ASP A 47 3.73 4.52 -4.27
N ILE A 48 3.10 3.81 -3.32
CA ILE A 48 3.63 2.62 -2.65
C ILE A 48 2.85 1.39 -3.17
N PRO A 49 3.51 0.49 -3.92
CA PRO A 49 2.84 -0.60 -4.60
C PRO A 49 2.43 -1.74 -3.66
N GLY A 50 1.61 -2.65 -4.17
CA GLY A 50 1.41 -3.96 -3.57
C GLY A 50 2.68 -4.80 -3.62
N ALA A 51 2.87 -5.68 -2.63
CA ALA A 51 4.08 -6.46 -2.47
C ALA A 51 3.84 -7.95 -2.18
N ALA A 52 2.66 -8.33 -1.74
CA ALA A 52 2.34 -9.70 -1.31
C ALA A 52 3.43 -10.29 -0.40
N GLY A 53 4.07 -11.41 -0.74
CA GLY A 53 5.14 -12.04 0.06
C GLY A 53 6.42 -11.19 0.19
N LEU A 54 6.60 -10.18 -0.66
CA LEU A 54 7.71 -9.22 -0.57
C LEU A 54 7.43 -8.03 0.36
N ALA A 55 6.34 -8.09 1.14
CA ALA A 55 6.00 -7.06 2.13
C ALA A 55 7.20 -6.65 3.03
N PRO A 56 7.99 -7.59 3.59
CA PRO A 56 9.15 -7.23 4.39
C PRO A 56 10.19 -6.40 3.63
N TYR A 57 10.46 -6.75 2.38
CA TYR A 57 11.40 -6.01 1.53
C TYR A 57 10.91 -4.58 1.25
N LEU A 58 9.64 -4.42 0.87
CA LEU A 58 9.02 -3.11 0.67
C LEU A 58 9.10 -2.26 1.95
N MET A 59 8.79 -2.84 3.11
CA MET A 59 8.87 -2.13 4.39
C MET A 59 10.31 -1.69 4.71
N GLY A 60 11.30 -2.49 4.34
CA GLY A 60 12.71 -2.11 4.46
C GLY A 60 13.06 -0.87 3.63
N ILE A 61 12.56 -0.78 2.40
CA ILE A 61 12.69 0.42 1.54
C ILE A 61 11.98 1.61 2.19
N CYS A 62 10.73 1.44 2.62
CA CYS A 62 9.93 2.51 3.22
C CYS A 62 10.53 3.02 4.53
N LYS A 63 11.22 2.16 5.31
CA LYS A 63 11.98 2.59 6.49
C LYS A 63 13.06 3.62 6.11
N VAL A 64 13.82 3.36 5.06
CA VAL A 64 14.84 4.30 4.60
C VAL A 64 14.21 5.60 4.07
N LEU A 65 13.06 5.51 3.39
CA LEU A 65 12.30 6.72 3.02
C LEU A 65 11.90 7.52 4.26
N GLN A 66 11.42 6.87 5.32
CA GLN A 66 11.04 7.56 6.57
C GLN A 66 12.23 8.23 7.25
N GLU A 67 13.41 7.59 7.22
CA GLU A 67 14.62 8.08 7.88
C GLU A 67 15.30 9.22 7.11
N GLU A 68 15.40 9.10 5.78
CA GLU A 68 16.26 9.94 4.96
C GLU A 68 15.50 11.03 4.16
N PHE A 69 14.17 10.89 3.98
CA PHE A 69 13.36 11.77 3.14
C PHE A 69 12.21 12.45 3.90
N LYS A 70 12.43 12.74 5.18
CA LYS A 70 11.39 13.36 6.01
C LYS A 70 10.85 14.67 5.45
N PRO A 71 11.66 15.62 4.92
CA PRO A 71 11.15 16.86 4.34
C PRO A 71 10.29 16.63 3.09
N GLU A 72 10.64 15.65 2.26
CA GLU A 72 9.89 15.26 1.07
C GLU A 72 8.57 14.60 1.46
N LEU A 73 8.60 13.70 2.45
CA LEU A 73 7.39 13.05 2.99
C LEU A 73 6.41 14.06 3.60
N GLU A 74 6.89 15.10 4.26
CA GLU A 74 6.04 16.18 4.80
C GLU A 74 5.33 16.95 3.67
N GLN A 75 5.97 17.08 2.50
CA GLN A 75 5.45 17.75 1.32
C GLN A 75 4.76 16.79 0.33
N SER A 76 4.41 15.58 0.76
CA SER A 76 3.83 14.55 -0.10
C SER A 76 2.43 14.17 0.31
N ILE A 77 1.59 13.85 -0.67
CA ILE A 77 0.52 12.89 -0.49
C ILE A 77 1.09 11.48 -0.67
N ILE A 78 0.53 10.50 0.02
CA ILE A 78 1.02 9.12 0.01
C ILE A 78 -0.11 8.20 -0.41
N VAL A 79 0.09 7.50 -1.52
CA VAL A 79 -0.88 6.58 -2.11
C VAL A 79 -0.39 5.16 -1.87
N GLY A 80 -1.26 4.29 -1.38
CA GLY A 80 -0.91 2.90 -1.11
C GLY A 80 -1.86 1.89 -1.73
N THR A 81 -1.29 0.82 -2.27
CA THR A 81 -2.03 -0.29 -2.86
C THR A 81 -1.68 -1.59 -2.14
N SER A 82 -2.66 -2.41 -1.75
CA SER A 82 -2.44 -3.70 -1.10
C SER A 82 -1.59 -3.56 0.17
N VAL A 83 -0.53 -4.32 0.34
CA VAL A 83 0.44 -4.14 1.44
C VAL A 83 1.01 -2.71 1.48
N GLY A 84 1.16 -2.07 0.31
CA GLY A 84 1.57 -0.67 0.23
C GLY A 84 0.63 0.28 0.96
N SER A 85 -0.66 -0.06 1.09
CA SER A 85 -1.61 0.74 1.87
C SER A 85 -1.26 0.78 3.37
N PHE A 86 -0.77 -0.33 3.92
CA PHE A 86 -0.25 -0.36 5.29
C PHE A 86 1.07 0.43 5.42
N CYS A 87 2.00 0.27 4.46
CA CYS A 87 3.23 1.07 4.43
C CYS A 87 2.93 2.57 4.33
N SER A 88 1.94 2.95 3.52
CA SER A 88 1.51 4.35 3.37
C SER A 88 0.92 4.93 4.65
N LEU A 89 0.14 4.15 5.41
CA LEU A 89 -0.32 4.53 6.74
C LEU A 89 0.85 4.81 7.67
N VAL A 90 1.86 3.93 7.70
CA VAL A 90 3.06 4.10 8.55
C VAL A 90 3.84 5.35 8.15
N LEU A 91 4.04 5.61 6.84
CA LEU A 91 4.70 6.83 6.35
C LEU A 91 3.91 8.12 6.66
N ALA A 92 2.58 8.05 6.65
CA ALA A 92 1.72 9.19 6.91
C ALA A 92 1.47 9.46 8.40
N SER A 93 1.84 8.53 9.28
CA SER A 93 1.67 8.60 10.73
C SER A 93 3.02 8.76 11.45
N ASN A 94 3.00 8.80 12.78
CA ASN A 94 4.21 8.85 13.60
C ASN A 94 4.78 7.47 13.97
N ILE A 95 4.23 6.39 13.39
CA ILE A 95 4.66 5.03 13.67
C ILE A 95 6.03 4.77 13.03
N GLN A 96 6.92 4.12 13.77
CA GLN A 96 8.23 3.73 13.25
C GLN A 96 8.14 2.40 12.47
N PHE A 97 8.84 2.30 11.34
CA PHE A 97 8.81 1.09 10.51
C PHE A 97 9.30 -0.16 11.23
N ASP A 98 10.27 -0.06 12.14
CA ASP A 98 10.70 -1.22 12.93
C ASP A 98 9.56 -1.76 13.79
N ASP A 99 8.78 -0.87 14.43
CA ASP A 99 7.61 -1.29 15.19
C ASP A 99 6.53 -1.89 14.29
N ALA A 100 6.21 -1.24 13.17
CA ALA A 100 5.24 -1.73 12.20
C ALA A 100 5.64 -3.10 11.61
N TYR A 101 6.92 -3.31 11.39
CA TYR A 101 7.45 -4.58 10.89
C TYR A 101 7.39 -5.67 11.97
N TYR A 102 8.05 -5.49 13.12
CA TYR A 102 8.18 -6.55 14.13
C TYR A 102 6.89 -6.83 14.88
N ASN A 103 6.05 -5.84 15.13
CA ASN A 103 4.81 -5.98 15.89
C ASN A 103 3.54 -6.07 15.03
N GLY A 104 3.61 -5.64 13.77
CA GLY A 104 2.52 -5.70 12.79
C GLY A 104 2.75 -6.81 11.76
N THR A 105 3.61 -6.53 10.79
CA THR A 105 3.75 -7.34 9.57
C THR A 105 4.19 -8.77 9.81
N THR A 106 5.13 -9.02 10.73
CA THR A 106 5.57 -10.39 11.03
C THR A 106 4.43 -11.26 11.56
N LYS A 107 3.59 -10.71 12.44
CA LYS A 107 2.44 -11.44 13.02
C LYS A 107 1.42 -11.80 11.93
N PHE A 108 1.14 -10.87 11.03
CA PHE A 108 0.17 -11.16 9.97
C PHE A 108 0.73 -12.11 8.91
N LEU A 109 2.00 -12.01 8.51
CA LEU A 109 2.62 -12.96 7.59
C LEU A 109 2.63 -14.38 8.14
N GLN A 110 2.92 -14.55 9.43
CA GLN A 110 2.80 -15.83 10.11
C GLN A 110 1.38 -16.36 10.07
N ALA A 111 0.38 -15.52 10.36
CA ALA A 111 -1.03 -15.93 10.33
C ALA A 111 -1.46 -16.35 8.90
N ILE A 112 -1.03 -15.62 7.87
CA ILE A 112 -1.29 -15.95 6.46
C ILE A 112 -0.55 -17.22 6.07
N GLY A 113 0.75 -17.31 6.31
CA GLY A 113 1.57 -18.46 5.95
C GLY A 113 1.05 -19.75 6.57
N LYS A 114 0.74 -19.71 7.87
CA LYS A 114 0.12 -20.84 8.56
C LYS A 114 -1.22 -21.26 7.94
N SER A 115 -2.10 -20.31 7.68
CA SER A 115 -3.40 -20.58 7.08
C SER A 115 -3.28 -21.14 5.66
N PHE A 116 -2.31 -20.66 4.89
CA PHE A 116 -2.02 -21.16 3.55
C PHE A 116 -1.52 -22.61 3.58
N MET A 117 -0.61 -22.94 4.50
CA MET A 117 -0.08 -24.30 4.68
C MET A 117 -1.14 -25.27 5.20
N ASP A 118 -1.96 -24.86 6.14
CA ASP A 118 -3.03 -25.66 6.73
C ASP A 118 -4.27 -25.79 5.84
N LYS A 119 -4.25 -25.14 4.64
CA LYS A 119 -5.43 -25.03 3.76
C LYS A 119 -6.66 -24.50 4.48
N SER A 120 -6.46 -23.74 5.56
CA SER A 120 -7.56 -23.15 6.31
C SER A 120 -8.06 -21.91 5.56
N LEU A 121 -9.37 -21.88 5.32
CA LEU A 121 -10.02 -20.84 4.54
C LEU A 121 -10.24 -19.50 5.30
N ASN A 122 -9.57 -19.27 6.42
CA ASN A 122 -9.78 -18.08 7.28
C ASN A 122 -8.73 -16.97 7.10
N LEU A 123 -8.07 -16.90 5.93
CA LEU A 123 -7.03 -15.93 5.65
C LEU A 123 -7.49 -14.46 5.81
N THR A 124 -8.68 -14.16 5.29
CA THR A 124 -9.25 -12.81 5.37
C THR A 124 -9.43 -12.36 6.81
N ASN A 125 -10.03 -13.20 7.65
CA ASN A 125 -10.28 -12.88 9.05
C ASN A 125 -8.97 -12.72 9.84
N ASN A 126 -7.97 -13.56 9.58
CA ASN A 126 -6.68 -13.50 10.27
C ASN A 126 -5.91 -12.24 9.87
N TYR A 127 -5.92 -11.87 8.58
CA TYR A 127 -5.31 -10.65 8.08
C TYR A 127 -6.00 -9.42 8.69
N GLN A 128 -7.32 -9.31 8.56
CA GLN A 128 -8.09 -8.20 9.11
C GLN A 128 -7.93 -8.08 10.62
N THR A 129 -7.93 -9.21 11.35
CA THR A 129 -7.73 -9.22 12.79
C THR A 129 -6.34 -8.70 13.17
N SER A 130 -5.29 -9.12 12.45
CA SER A 130 -3.93 -8.69 12.72
C SER A 130 -3.75 -7.18 12.47
N ILE A 131 -4.26 -6.67 11.33
CA ILE A 131 -4.25 -5.24 11.01
C ILE A 131 -5.07 -4.45 12.04
N ARG A 132 -6.27 -4.91 12.38
CA ARG A 132 -7.13 -4.29 13.38
C ARG A 132 -6.42 -4.17 14.72
N ASN A 133 -5.88 -5.26 15.23
CA ASN A 133 -5.20 -5.25 16.52
C ASN A 133 -4.03 -4.28 16.52
N TYR A 134 -3.19 -4.31 15.48
CA TYR A 134 -2.05 -3.43 15.38
C TYR A 134 -2.46 -1.94 15.35
N ILE A 135 -3.43 -1.57 14.50
CA ILE A 135 -3.90 -0.18 14.38
C ILE A 135 -4.55 0.30 15.69
N LEU A 136 -5.37 -0.54 16.33
CA LEU A 136 -6.03 -0.16 17.59
C LEU A 136 -5.05 -0.04 18.76
N GLU A 137 -3.98 -0.85 18.81
CA GLU A 137 -2.89 -0.73 19.79
C GLU A 137 -2.10 0.57 19.60
N ARG A 138 -2.10 1.16 18.40
CA ARG A 138 -1.35 2.37 18.01
C ARG A 138 -2.25 3.58 17.72
N LYS A 139 -3.52 3.51 18.09
CA LYS A 139 -4.50 4.56 17.76
C LYS A 139 -4.07 5.97 18.17
N ASP A 140 -3.34 6.10 19.28
CA ASP A 140 -2.88 7.40 19.80
C ASP A 140 -1.70 7.97 18.99
N GLU A 141 -1.04 7.15 18.16
CA GLU A 141 0.01 7.53 17.21
C GLU A 141 -0.53 7.85 15.82
N ILE A 142 -1.82 7.52 15.56
CA ILE A 142 -2.51 7.70 14.30
C ILE A 142 -3.54 8.81 14.42
N SER A 143 -3.17 10.02 14.07
CA SER A 143 -4.08 11.17 14.04
C SER A 143 -4.91 11.14 12.76
N LEU A 144 -6.23 10.99 12.87
CA LEU A 144 -7.15 11.00 11.73
C LEU A 144 -7.07 12.32 10.96
N ASP A 145 -7.00 13.44 11.67
CA ASP A 145 -6.88 14.78 11.07
C ASP A 145 -5.58 14.94 10.26
N ALA A 146 -4.47 14.35 10.73
CA ALA A 146 -3.19 14.39 10.02
C ALA A 146 -3.18 13.50 8.77
N LEU A 147 -4.03 12.48 8.72
CA LEU A 147 -4.16 11.62 7.55
C LEU A 147 -5.05 12.22 6.46
N GLU A 148 -5.92 13.17 6.83
CA GLU A 148 -6.81 13.81 5.89
C GLU A 148 -6.01 14.55 4.80
N ASN A 149 -6.34 14.33 3.53
CA ASN A 149 -5.61 14.83 2.35
C ASN A 149 -4.15 14.37 2.21
N LYS A 150 -3.65 13.50 3.08
CA LYS A 150 -2.30 12.97 3.04
C LYS A 150 -2.25 11.48 2.67
N LEU A 151 -3.13 10.67 3.26
CA LEU A 151 -3.19 9.22 2.99
C LEU A 151 -4.30 8.91 1.99
N PHE A 152 -3.94 8.18 0.94
CA PHE A 152 -4.84 7.69 -0.09
C PHE A 152 -4.67 6.18 -0.23
N ILE A 153 -5.74 5.43 -0.06
CA ILE A 153 -5.73 3.97 -0.20
C ILE A 153 -6.42 3.59 -1.49
N ASN A 154 -5.66 2.96 -2.39
CA ASN A 154 -6.15 2.51 -3.66
C ASN A 154 -6.77 1.12 -3.56
N THR A 155 -8.02 1.01 -3.99
CA THR A 155 -8.77 -0.23 -4.15
C THR A 155 -9.29 -0.34 -5.57
N SER A 156 -9.77 -1.51 -5.97
CA SER A 156 -10.41 -1.73 -7.26
C SER A 156 -11.88 -2.09 -7.08
N CYS A 157 -12.79 -1.39 -7.76
CA CYS A 157 -14.20 -1.77 -7.80
C CYS A 157 -14.35 -3.07 -8.62
N TYR A 158 -14.94 -4.10 -8.00
CA TYR A 158 -15.09 -5.41 -8.66
C TYR A 158 -16.01 -5.35 -9.88
N GLN A 159 -17.06 -4.54 -9.82
CA GLN A 159 -18.06 -4.46 -10.89
C GLN A 159 -17.51 -3.75 -12.14
N THR A 160 -16.72 -2.68 -11.97
CA THR A 160 -16.28 -1.83 -13.08
C THR A 160 -14.80 -2.02 -13.42
N GLY A 161 -14.00 -2.54 -12.49
CA GLY A 161 -12.54 -2.61 -12.62
C GLY A 161 -11.82 -1.27 -12.39
N ASP A 162 -12.57 -0.20 -12.13
CA ASP A 162 -12.01 1.13 -11.90
C ASP A 162 -11.33 1.23 -10.54
N ASN A 163 -10.41 2.18 -10.44
CA ASN A 163 -9.85 2.57 -9.15
C ASN A 163 -10.91 3.15 -8.24
N TYR A 164 -10.83 2.79 -6.97
CA TYR A 164 -11.65 3.34 -5.93
C TYR A 164 -10.74 3.80 -4.79
N ILE A 165 -10.57 5.11 -4.67
CA ILE A 165 -9.62 5.72 -3.74
C ILE A 165 -10.33 6.11 -2.45
N ILE A 166 -9.80 5.65 -1.32
CA ILE A 166 -10.29 5.96 0.02
C ILE A 166 -9.30 6.92 0.68
N ASN A 167 -9.75 8.11 1.06
CA ASN A 167 -8.90 9.13 1.66
C ASN A 167 -9.57 9.92 2.81
N LYS A 168 -10.76 9.47 3.23
CA LYS A 168 -11.47 10.05 4.37
C LYS A 168 -11.71 8.98 5.42
N PHE A 169 -11.30 9.25 6.63
CA PHE A 169 -11.36 8.32 7.75
C PHE A 169 -11.98 9.02 8.94
N ASN A 170 -13.20 8.63 9.33
CA ASN A 170 -13.89 9.19 10.51
C ASN A 170 -13.52 8.42 11.79
N SER A 171 -12.91 7.26 11.63
CA SER A 171 -12.48 6.39 12.72
C SER A 171 -11.28 5.52 12.31
N HIS A 172 -10.59 4.95 13.28
CA HIS A 172 -9.55 3.95 13.00
C HIS A 172 -10.12 2.68 12.36
N SER A 173 -11.42 2.38 12.56
CA SER A 173 -12.08 1.27 11.86
C SER A 173 -12.13 1.51 10.34
N ASP A 174 -12.33 2.76 9.92
CA ASP A 174 -12.37 3.10 8.49
C ASP A 174 -11.03 2.86 7.81
N ILE A 175 -9.92 3.16 8.53
CA ILE A 175 -8.56 2.85 8.06
C ILE A 175 -8.38 1.34 7.91
N ILE A 176 -8.82 0.56 8.90
CA ILE A 176 -8.74 -0.90 8.89
C ILE A 176 -9.51 -1.47 7.71
N ASP A 177 -10.72 -1.00 7.48
CA ASP A 177 -11.58 -1.45 6.39
C ASP A 177 -10.99 -1.06 5.01
N ALA A 178 -10.43 0.14 4.90
CA ALA A 178 -9.75 0.60 3.69
C ALA A 178 -8.52 -0.26 3.35
N ILE A 179 -7.62 -0.50 4.32
CA ILE A 179 -6.42 -1.34 4.13
C ILE A 179 -6.83 -2.77 3.82
N THR A 180 -7.85 -3.31 4.53
CA THR A 180 -8.35 -4.66 4.28
C THR A 180 -8.89 -4.77 2.86
N SER A 181 -9.76 -3.84 2.42
CA SER A 181 -10.34 -3.87 1.07
C SER A 181 -9.29 -3.77 -0.03
N SER A 182 -8.24 -2.97 0.21
CA SER A 182 -7.10 -2.83 -0.71
C SER A 182 -6.23 -4.09 -0.84
N SER A 183 -6.37 -5.05 0.08
CA SER A 183 -5.50 -6.22 0.17
C SER A 183 -6.21 -7.55 -0.11
N ILE A 184 -7.46 -7.53 -0.55
CA ILE A 184 -8.22 -8.75 -0.88
C ILE A 184 -7.76 -9.36 -2.19
N LEU A 185 -6.93 -10.39 -2.09
CA LEU A 185 -6.46 -11.17 -3.23
C LEU A 185 -7.27 -12.48 -3.33
N PRO A 186 -7.95 -12.77 -4.46
CA PRO A 186 -8.85 -13.91 -4.61
C PRO A 186 -8.24 -15.29 -4.34
N LEU A 187 -6.92 -15.43 -4.45
CA LEU A 187 -6.22 -16.70 -4.16
C LEU A 187 -5.79 -16.84 -2.70
N LEU A 188 -5.63 -15.73 -2.00
CA LEU A 188 -5.16 -15.69 -0.62
C LEU A 188 -6.30 -15.50 0.38
N HIS A 189 -7.49 -15.16 -0.11
CA HIS A 189 -8.67 -14.89 0.72
C HIS A 189 -9.84 -15.80 0.31
N THR A 190 -10.69 -16.13 1.26
CA THR A 190 -11.93 -16.88 1.03
C THR A 190 -12.97 -16.11 0.24
N SER A 191 -12.94 -14.78 0.40
CA SER A 191 -13.76 -13.86 -0.37
C SER A 191 -12.94 -13.26 -1.52
N ILE A 192 -13.57 -13.06 -2.64
CA ILE A 192 -12.97 -12.37 -3.80
C ILE A 192 -13.16 -10.85 -3.74
N THR A 193 -13.96 -10.37 -2.79
CA THR A 193 -14.29 -8.96 -2.61
C THR A 193 -14.52 -8.65 -1.13
N TYR A 194 -14.40 -7.38 -0.79
CA TYR A 194 -14.76 -6.77 0.48
C TYR A 194 -15.89 -5.77 0.25
N GLU A 195 -17.01 -5.91 0.96
CA GLU A 195 -18.10 -4.95 0.86
C GLU A 195 -17.81 -3.74 1.76
N LEU A 196 -17.78 -2.57 1.15
CA LEU A 196 -17.63 -1.31 1.85
C LEU A 196 -18.56 -0.29 1.21
N ASP A 197 -19.47 0.31 2.00
CA ASP A 197 -20.49 1.28 1.54
C ASP A 197 -21.30 0.84 0.33
N GLY A 198 -21.73 -0.41 0.33
CA GLY A 198 -22.50 -0.99 -0.76
C GLY A 198 -21.72 -1.23 -2.05
N LYS A 199 -20.39 -1.12 -1.99
CA LYS A 199 -19.50 -1.45 -3.11
C LYS A 199 -18.71 -2.71 -2.82
N MET A 200 -18.55 -3.52 -3.86
CA MET A 200 -17.70 -4.71 -3.79
C MET A 200 -16.30 -4.33 -4.24
N LEU A 201 -15.38 -4.21 -3.28
CA LEU A 201 -13.99 -3.83 -3.49
C LEU A 201 -13.06 -5.05 -3.43
N ARG A 202 -11.92 -4.93 -4.08
CA ARG A 202 -10.83 -5.90 -4.06
C ARG A 202 -9.48 -5.18 -4.10
N ASP A 203 -8.40 -5.94 -4.06
CA ASP A 203 -7.04 -5.41 -4.12
C ASP A 203 -6.88 -4.40 -5.26
N GLY A 204 -6.25 -3.28 -4.94
CA GLY A 204 -6.04 -2.19 -5.89
C GLY A 204 -5.13 -2.56 -7.06
N CYS A 205 -4.38 -3.68 -6.98
CA CYS A 205 -3.57 -4.16 -8.10
C CYS A 205 -4.41 -4.64 -9.32
N PHE A 206 -5.72 -4.80 -9.17
CA PHE A 206 -6.62 -5.16 -10.27
C PHE A 206 -7.12 -3.96 -11.08
N SER A 207 -6.80 -2.75 -10.66
CA SER A 207 -7.01 -1.52 -11.44
C SER A 207 -5.68 -0.96 -11.94
N GLU A 208 -5.75 0.11 -12.72
CA GLU A 208 -4.55 0.82 -13.15
C GLU A 208 -3.95 1.61 -11.96
N GLU A 209 -2.67 1.94 -12.06
CA GLU A 209 -1.99 2.75 -11.04
C GLU A 209 -2.62 4.15 -10.99
N PRO A 210 -3.11 4.62 -9.83
CA PRO A 210 -3.77 5.91 -9.74
C PRO A 210 -2.76 7.06 -9.87
N HIS A 211 -3.22 8.18 -10.42
CA HIS A 211 -2.56 9.47 -10.30
C HIS A 211 -3.57 10.43 -9.68
N ILE A 212 -3.43 10.65 -8.38
CA ILE A 212 -4.43 11.37 -7.59
C ILE A 212 -4.41 12.86 -7.90
N CYS A 213 -3.21 13.42 -8.04
CA CYS A 213 -2.98 14.84 -8.24
C CYS A 213 -2.05 15.07 -9.43
N PRO A 214 -2.59 15.23 -10.66
CA PRO A 214 -1.79 15.36 -11.88
C PRO A 214 -0.76 16.48 -11.88
N ASN A 215 -0.92 17.48 -11.01
CA ASN A 215 0.02 18.60 -10.89
C ASN A 215 1.18 18.33 -9.93
N LEU A 216 1.17 17.21 -9.22
CA LEU A 216 2.26 16.84 -8.34
C LEU A 216 3.31 16.00 -9.08
N HIS A 217 4.55 16.13 -8.64
CA HIS A 217 5.61 15.26 -9.11
C HIS A 217 5.40 13.85 -8.55
N LYS A 218 5.20 12.86 -9.44
CA LYS A 218 4.92 11.48 -9.04
C LYS A 218 6.20 10.70 -8.78
N VAL A 219 6.31 10.14 -7.58
CA VAL A 219 7.41 9.28 -7.13
C VAL A 219 6.87 7.86 -6.95
N CYS A 220 7.21 6.95 -7.87
CA CYS A 220 6.74 5.56 -7.84
C CYS A 220 7.80 4.66 -7.21
N ILE A 221 7.50 4.11 -6.04
CA ILE A 221 8.34 3.06 -5.45
C ILE A 221 8.03 1.74 -6.18
N SER A 222 9.05 1.02 -6.60
CA SER A 222 8.90 -0.26 -7.27
C SER A 222 9.67 -1.36 -6.55
N LEU A 223 9.07 -2.54 -6.42
CA LEU A 223 9.73 -3.72 -5.82
C LEU A 223 10.96 -4.17 -6.60
N THR A 224 11.02 -3.85 -7.88
CA THR A 224 12.12 -4.26 -8.78
C THR A 224 13.10 -3.14 -9.08
N MET A 225 12.97 -1.99 -8.40
CA MET A 225 13.80 -0.82 -8.69
C MET A 225 15.30 -1.02 -8.40
N PHE A 226 15.63 -1.92 -7.46
CA PHE A 226 17.01 -2.21 -7.07
C PHE A 226 17.45 -3.62 -7.44
N ARG A 227 16.52 -4.59 -7.48
CA ARG A 227 16.80 -5.98 -7.84
C ARG A 227 15.60 -6.70 -8.43
N GLN A 228 15.87 -7.82 -9.09
CA GLN A 228 14.84 -8.72 -9.57
C GLN A 228 14.58 -9.81 -8.53
N PHE A 229 13.33 -10.22 -8.41
CA PHE A 229 12.90 -11.32 -7.56
C PHE A 229 12.28 -12.45 -8.39
N PRO A 230 12.53 -13.72 -8.06
CA PRO A 230 11.79 -14.82 -8.64
C PRO A 230 10.31 -14.72 -8.27
N ILE A 231 9.45 -15.20 -9.17
CA ILE A 231 7.99 -15.12 -9.00
C ILE A 231 7.51 -15.76 -7.68
N THR A 232 8.21 -16.79 -7.22
CA THR A 232 7.91 -17.49 -5.96
C THR A 232 8.10 -16.61 -4.72
N SER A 233 8.89 -15.55 -4.80
CA SER A 233 9.09 -14.60 -3.68
C SER A 233 7.83 -13.78 -3.36
N PHE A 234 6.86 -13.74 -4.28
CA PHE A 234 5.57 -13.08 -4.04
C PHE A 234 4.57 -13.96 -3.27
N LEU A 235 4.91 -15.22 -3.02
CA LEU A 235 4.09 -16.08 -2.16
C LEU A 235 4.35 -15.71 -0.69
N PRO A 236 3.29 -15.65 0.15
CA PRO A 236 3.46 -15.45 1.59
C PRO A 236 4.34 -16.53 2.21
N ASN A 237 5.25 -16.11 3.07
CA ASN A 237 6.14 -17.00 3.80
C ASN A 237 5.96 -16.77 5.31
N ASP A 238 5.75 -17.84 6.07
CA ASP A 238 5.61 -17.80 7.52
C ASP A 238 6.94 -17.90 8.28
N ASN A 239 8.04 -18.12 7.56
CA ASN A 239 9.37 -18.19 8.15
C ASN A 239 9.85 -16.78 8.54
N ILE A 240 9.90 -16.53 9.85
CA ILE A 240 10.32 -15.23 10.41
C ILE A 240 11.77 -14.87 9.99
N GLU A 241 12.66 -15.85 9.97
CA GLU A 241 14.06 -15.60 9.65
C GLU A 241 14.24 -15.12 8.21
N ASP A 242 13.53 -15.74 7.27
CA ASP A 242 13.55 -15.34 5.86
C ASP A 242 12.89 -13.98 5.65
N ASN A 243 11.79 -13.71 6.35
CA ASN A 243 11.15 -12.41 6.34
C ASN A 243 12.08 -11.32 6.92
N ASN A 244 12.83 -11.61 8.00
CA ASN A 244 13.82 -10.68 8.56
C ASN A 244 14.98 -10.44 7.59
N LYS A 245 15.41 -11.45 6.84
CA LYS A 245 16.42 -11.28 5.77
C LYS A 245 15.92 -10.35 4.67
N LEU A 246 14.65 -10.54 4.22
CA LEU A 246 14.04 -9.66 3.22
C LEU A 246 13.90 -8.22 3.72
N TYR A 247 13.50 -8.01 4.97
CA TYR A 247 13.42 -6.67 5.56
C TYR A 247 14.78 -5.96 5.57
N LYS A 248 15.80 -6.63 6.08
CA LYS A 248 17.18 -6.11 6.09
C LYS A 248 17.73 -5.86 4.68
N LEU A 249 17.37 -6.73 3.74
CA LEU A 249 17.74 -6.58 2.34
C LEU A 249 17.12 -5.33 1.72
N GLY A 250 15.84 -5.04 2.00
CA GLY A 250 15.18 -3.81 1.55
C GLY A 250 15.85 -2.55 2.09
N ILE A 251 16.25 -2.56 3.39
CA ILE A 251 17.00 -1.47 4.00
C ILE A 251 18.37 -1.30 3.31
N GLN A 252 19.10 -2.40 3.11
CA GLN A 252 20.42 -2.37 2.49
C GLN A 252 20.34 -1.83 1.05
N ASP A 253 19.44 -2.38 0.24
CA ASP A 253 19.29 -1.97 -1.16
C ASP A 253 18.90 -0.49 -1.28
N ALA A 254 18.00 0.00 -0.42
CA ALA A 254 17.61 1.41 -0.42
C ALA A 254 18.77 2.33 -0.01
N ARG A 255 19.57 1.96 0.98
CA ARG A 255 20.75 2.72 1.40
C ARG A 255 21.86 2.71 0.36
N ASP A 256 22.12 1.56 -0.26
CA ASP A 256 23.13 1.45 -1.33
C ASP A 256 22.74 2.24 -2.58
N ASN A 257 21.45 2.54 -2.75
CA ASN A 257 20.92 3.30 -3.89
C ASN A 257 20.30 4.65 -3.45
N LEU A 258 20.79 5.25 -2.38
CA LEU A 258 20.24 6.49 -1.82
C LEU A 258 20.22 7.65 -2.83
N GLU A 259 21.26 7.80 -3.64
CA GLU A 259 21.33 8.83 -4.69
C GLU A 259 20.24 8.63 -5.74
N LYS A 260 19.98 7.39 -6.16
CA LYS A 260 18.89 7.10 -7.08
C LYS A 260 17.52 7.44 -6.48
N LEU A 261 17.32 7.19 -5.17
CA LEU A 261 16.10 7.62 -4.47
C LEU A 261 15.99 9.15 -4.44
N LYS A 262 17.08 9.88 -4.17
CA LYS A 262 17.10 11.34 -4.22
C LYS A 262 16.73 11.88 -5.60
N GLU A 263 17.27 11.26 -6.66
CA GLU A 263 16.96 11.65 -8.06
C GLU A 263 15.46 11.54 -8.35
N MET A 264 14.73 10.60 -7.72
CA MET A 264 13.28 10.46 -7.90
C MET A 264 12.48 11.65 -7.36
N PHE A 265 13.04 12.42 -6.41
CA PHE A 265 12.42 13.63 -5.86
C PHE A 265 12.89 14.92 -6.55
N LEU A 266 13.80 14.82 -7.53
CA LEU A 266 14.20 16.01 -8.29
C LEU A 266 13.10 16.38 -9.27
N VAL A 267 12.44 17.50 -9.01
CA VAL A 267 11.47 18.08 -9.94
C VAL A 267 12.28 18.71 -11.09
N ASN A 268 12.10 18.22 -12.30
CA ASN A 268 12.64 18.91 -13.47
C ASN A 268 11.88 20.24 -13.62
N GLU A 269 12.51 21.35 -13.27
CA GLU A 269 11.93 22.71 -13.39
C GLU A 269 11.65 23.13 -14.85
N ASN A 270 11.80 22.21 -15.81
CA ASN A 270 11.71 22.47 -17.25
C ASN A 270 10.45 21.86 -17.92
N ASN A 271 9.38 21.55 -17.17
CA ASN A 271 8.11 21.15 -17.80
C ASN A 271 6.98 22.11 -17.47
#